data_625e9f891bedbfc160405c1f213d20d8
#
_entry.id   625e9f891bedbfc160405c1f213d20d8
#
_cell.length_a   1.000
_cell.length_b   1.000
_cell.length_c   1.000
_cell.angle_alpha   90.00
_cell.angle_beta   90.00
_cell.angle_gamma   90.00
#
_symmetry.space_group_name_H-M   'P 1'
#
loop_
_entity.id
_entity.type
_entity.pdbx_description
1 polymer ?
#
loop_
_entity_poly.entity_id
_entity_poly.type
_entity_poly.pdbx_seq_one_letter_code
_entity_poly.pdbx_strand_id
1 'polypeptide(L)'
;MITKDHELSISAQARLLNISRSTTYYTARPPSAQDLTLMRQLDELHLKHPTMGSRMLRDQLNRMGYHVGRRHVSTLMKKMGMMPVSCQRQTSIKHPSHQIYPYLLRGMAINQANQVWALDTTYIPMAKGFVYLTAVIDWTSRKVLAAKVAITLEACHAVDVLEEAYQKYGCPSIVNVDQGSQFTAEAFVSRVTQAGARISMDGRGSWRDNVFIERLWKTLKYDHVYLHADESVADARSKILTFLKWYNSDRPDSSLDRMTPDEKFFKTLPALKAA
;
A
#
# COMPACT_ATOMS: atom_id res chain seq x y z
N MET A 1 -28.03 -16.46 27.63
CA MET A 1 -28.26 -15.08 27.21
C MET A 1 -29.74 -14.74 27.24
N ILE A 2 -30.65 -15.37 26.49
CA ILE A 2 -32.09 -15.31 26.70
C ILE A 2 -32.55 -16.58 27.40
N THR A 3 -33.21 -16.43 28.56
CA THR A 3 -33.68 -17.56 29.36
C THR A 3 -35.19 -17.52 29.54
N LYS A 4 -35.83 -18.68 29.68
CA LYS A 4 -37.26 -18.79 29.94
C LYS A 4 -37.63 -18.38 31.39
N ASP A 5 -36.66 -18.52 32.28
CA ASP A 5 -36.82 -18.32 33.74
C ASP A 5 -36.47 -16.90 34.19
N HIS A 6 -36.48 -15.92 33.26
CA HIS A 6 -36.20 -14.53 33.53
C HIS A 6 -37.51 -13.75 33.83
N GLU A 7 -37.48 -12.75 34.69
CA GLU A 7 -38.63 -11.89 34.99
C GLU A 7 -39.25 -11.20 33.77
N LEU A 8 -38.41 -10.91 32.74
CA LEU A 8 -38.85 -10.34 31.47
C LEU A 8 -39.26 -11.45 30.52
N SER A 9 -40.38 -11.26 29.81
CA SER A 9 -40.80 -12.16 28.75
C SER A 9 -39.72 -12.28 27.65
N ILE A 10 -39.68 -13.44 26.96
CA ILE A 10 -38.74 -13.68 25.84
C ILE A 10 -38.82 -12.55 24.78
N SER A 11 -40.02 -12.03 24.51
CA SER A 11 -40.22 -10.92 23.58
C SER A 11 -39.60 -9.62 24.06
N ALA A 12 -39.66 -9.32 25.39
CA ALA A 12 -39.04 -8.17 25.98
C ALA A 12 -37.49 -8.31 25.96
N GLN A 13 -36.97 -9.48 26.32
CA GLN A 13 -35.53 -9.78 26.25
C GLN A 13 -34.99 -9.63 24.83
N ALA A 14 -35.70 -10.17 23.82
CA ALA A 14 -35.29 -10.05 22.42
C ALA A 14 -35.29 -8.60 21.93
N ARG A 15 -36.26 -7.78 22.36
CA ARG A 15 -36.34 -6.37 22.03
C ARG A 15 -35.17 -5.58 22.64
N LEU A 16 -34.84 -5.83 23.91
CA LEU A 16 -33.71 -5.19 24.59
C LEU A 16 -32.38 -5.51 23.94
N LEU A 17 -32.23 -6.74 23.44
CA LEU A 17 -31.02 -7.18 22.74
C LEU A 17 -31.01 -6.82 21.24
N ASN A 18 -32.05 -6.13 20.74
CA ASN A 18 -32.23 -5.76 19.34
C ASN A 18 -32.13 -6.94 18.38
N ILE A 19 -32.67 -8.09 18.75
CA ILE A 19 -32.75 -9.30 17.91
C ILE A 19 -34.19 -9.69 17.65
N SER A 20 -34.43 -10.39 16.53
CA SER A 20 -35.77 -10.85 16.23
C SER A 20 -36.20 -11.97 17.20
N ARG A 21 -37.47 -11.98 17.58
CA ARG A 21 -38.03 -13.05 18.43
C ARG A 21 -37.78 -14.45 17.83
N SER A 22 -37.88 -14.59 16.50
CA SER A 22 -37.62 -15.87 15.82
C SER A 22 -36.22 -16.40 16.00
N THR A 23 -35.23 -15.50 16.12
CA THR A 23 -33.84 -15.87 16.38
C THR A 23 -33.68 -16.57 17.73
N THR A 24 -34.50 -16.23 18.72
CA THR A 24 -34.49 -16.82 20.07
C THR A 24 -34.90 -18.31 20.06
N TYR A 25 -35.79 -18.69 19.13
CA TYR A 25 -36.27 -20.06 19.00
C TYR A 25 -35.51 -20.83 17.93
N TYR A 26 -34.57 -20.22 17.25
CA TYR A 26 -33.79 -20.90 16.21
C TYR A 26 -32.84 -21.92 16.83
N THR A 27 -33.09 -23.18 16.50
CA THR A 27 -32.16 -24.28 16.80
C THR A 27 -31.44 -24.63 15.50
N ALA A 28 -30.10 -24.54 15.52
CA ALA A 28 -29.28 -24.88 14.35
C ALA A 28 -29.51 -26.36 13.97
N ARG A 29 -29.89 -26.62 12.73
CA ARG A 29 -30.05 -28.00 12.24
C ARG A 29 -28.65 -28.62 12.14
N PRO A 30 -28.47 -29.85 12.63
CA PRO A 30 -27.22 -30.58 12.43
C PRO A 30 -26.97 -30.79 10.93
N PRO A 31 -25.70 -30.90 10.50
CA PRO A 31 -25.37 -31.25 9.13
C PRO A 31 -26.00 -32.58 8.72
N SER A 32 -26.47 -32.70 7.48
CA SER A 32 -26.93 -33.96 6.94
C SER A 32 -25.79 -34.97 6.78
N ALA A 33 -26.10 -36.28 6.68
CA ALA A 33 -25.09 -37.30 6.41
C ALA A 33 -24.30 -37.01 5.10
N GLN A 34 -24.99 -36.48 4.09
CA GLN A 34 -24.37 -36.06 2.84
C GLN A 34 -23.42 -34.87 3.05
N ASP A 35 -23.84 -33.88 3.87
CA ASP A 35 -22.96 -32.74 4.21
C ASP A 35 -21.70 -33.20 4.98
N LEU A 36 -21.84 -34.14 5.91
CA LEU A 36 -20.70 -34.68 6.65
C LEU A 36 -19.70 -35.38 5.72
N THR A 37 -20.19 -36.14 4.73
CA THR A 37 -19.33 -36.77 3.72
C THR A 37 -18.60 -35.69 2.90
N LEU A 38 -19.30 -34.65 2.44
CA LEU A 38 -18.68 -33.55 1.70
C LEU A 38 -17.69 -32.77 2.55
N MET A 39 -17.99 -32.54 3.82
CA MET A 39 -17.06 -31.88 4.77
C MET A 39 -15.77 -32.66 4.93
N ARG A 40 -15.85 -34.00 5.05
CA ARG A 40 -14.64 -34.86 5.10
C ARG A 40 -13.81 -34.74 3.83
N GLN A 41 -14.43 -34.78 2.66
CA GLN A 41 -13.74 -34.63 1.37
C GLN A 41 -13.11 -33.25 1.22
N LEU A 42 -13.80 -32.19 1.68
CA LEU A 42 -13.27 -30.84 1.69
C LEU A 42 -12.04 -30.72 2.60
N ASP A 43 -12.05 -31.34 3.75
CA ASP A 43 -10.92 -31.37 4.68
C ASP A 43 -9.70 -32.07 4.07
N GLU A 44 -9.89 -33.26 3.49
CA GLU A 44 -8.83 -34.01 2.80
C GLU A 44 -8.22 -33.22 1.64
N LEU A 45 -9.07 -32.54 0.84
CA LEU A 45 -8.62 -31.69 -0.27
C LEU A 45 -7.86 -30.46 0.23
N HIS A 46 -8.32 -29.87 1.34
CA HIS A 46 -7.68 -28.69 1.91
C HIS A 46 -6.32 -29.01 2.52
N LEU A 47 -6.19 -30.16 3.19
CA LEU A 47 -4.88 -30.63 3.69
C LEU A 47 -3.86 -30.83 2.56
N LYS A 48 -4.29 -31.34 1.41
CA LYS A 48 -3.41 -31.53 0.24
C LYS A 48 -3.12 -30.24 -0.51
N HIS A 49 -4.11 -29.35 -0.57
CA HIS A 49 -4.08 -28.15 -1.40
C HIS A 49 -4.68 -26.95 -0.65
N PRO A 50 -4.00 -26.40 0.36
CA PRO A 50 -4.56 -25.40 1.27
C PRO A 50 -4.90 -24.05 0.61
N THR A 51 -4.43 -23.80 -0.61
CA THR A 51 -4.71 -22.58 -1.37
C THR A 51 -6.00 -22.63 -2.17
N MET A 52 -6.67 -23.81 -2.26
CA MET A 52 -7.90 -23.96 -3.03
C MET A 52 -9.08 -23.24 -2.39
N GLY A 53 -9.68 -22.32 -3.11
CA GLY A 53 -10.93 -21.66 -2.71
C GLY A 53 -12.16 -22.44 -3.14
N SER A 54 -13.36 -21.99 -2.72
CA SER A 54 -14.64 -22.66 -2.94
C SER A 54 -14.95 -23.00 -4.41
N ARG A 55 -14.39 -22.27 -5.39
CA ARG A 55 -14.57 -22.59 -6.81
C ARG A 55 -13.79 -23.85 -7.20
N MET A 56 -12.52 -23.90 -6.85
CA MET A 56 -11.65 -25.03 -7.18
C MET A 56 -12.08 -26.28 -6.42
N LEU A 57 -12.44 -26.16 -5.14
CA LEU A 57 -12.94 -27.25 -4.34
C LEU A 57 -14.23 -27.82 -4.88
N ARG A 58 -15.17 -26.99 -5.34
CA ARG A 58 -16.37 -27.45 -6.06
C ARG A 58 -16.01 -28.27 -7.30
N ASP A 59 -15.06 -27.79 -8.10
CA ASP A 59 -14.66 -28.46 -9.34
C ASP A 59 -14.00 -29.82 -9.05
N GLN A 60 -13.19 -29.92 -8.00
CA GLN A 60 -12.61 -31.19 -7.55
C GLN A 60 -13.66 -32.16 -7.04
N LEU A 61 -14.59 -31.73 -6.20
CA LEU A 61 -15.69 -32.57 -5.73
C LEU A 61 -16.54 -33.09 -6.88
N ASN A 62 -16.86 -32.25 -7.89
CA ASN A 62 -17.61 -32.69 -9.06
C ASN A 62 -16.82 -33.70 -9.91
N ARG A 63 -15.50 -33.59 -10.03
CA ARG A 63 -14.64 -34.61 -10.68
C ARG A 63 -14.62 -35.93 -9.90
N MET A 64 -14.81 -35.89 -8.59
CA MET A 64 -14.93 -37.06 -7.73
C MET A 64 -16.34 -37.68 -7.73
N GLY A 65 -17.26 -37.12 -8.54
CA GLY A 65 -18.64 -37.62 -8.66
C GLY A 65 -19.66 -36.98 -7.71
N TYR A 66 -19.26 -35.98 -6.92
CA TYR A 66 -20.21 -35.25 -6.07
C TYR A 66 -20.82 -34.07 -6.86
N HIS A 67 -22.13 -34.09 -7.04
CA HIS A 67 -22.82 -32.98 -7.73
C HIS A 67 -23.14 -31.84 -6.75
N VAL A 68 -22.21 -30.90 -6.57
CA VAL A 68 -22.35 -29.82 -5.60
C VAL A 68 -22.16 -28.44 -6.23
N GLY A 69 -22.94 -27.48 -5.76
CA GLY A 69 -22.85 -26.07 -6.18
C GLY A 69 -21.83 -25.29 -5.34
N ARG A 70 -21.25 -24.21 -5.93
CA ARG A 70 -20.28 -23.33 -5.24
C ARG A 70 -20.81 -22.78 -3.92
N ARG A 71 -22.08 -22.35 -3.87
CA ARG A 71 -22.68 -21.77 -2.65
C ARG A 71 -22.71 -22.78 -1.51
N HIS A 72 -23.05 -24.04 -1.83
CA HIS A 72 -23.07 -25.13 -0.85
C HIS A 72 -21.67 -25.37 -0.31
N VAL A 73 -20.65 -25.54 -1.16
CA VAL A 73 -19.25 -25.69 -0.75
C VAL A 73 -18.80 -24.52 0.13
N SER A 74 -19.10 -23.27 -0.25
CA SER A 74 -18.76 -22.10 0.55
C SER A 74 -19.43 -22.10 1.93
N THR A 75 -20.67 -22.60 2.03
CA THR A 75 -21.38 -22.73 3.31
C THR A 75 -20.76 -23.79 4.20
N LEU A 76 -20.36 -24.93 3.63
CA LEU A 76 -19.69 -26.01 4.38
C LEU A 76 -18.31 -25.54 4.86
N MET A 77 -17.52 -24.90 4.02
CA MET A 77 -16.24 -24.29 4.42
C MET A 77 -16.40 -23.33 5.61
N LYS A 78 -17.42 -22.46 5.57
CA LYS A 78 -17.71 -21.55 6.71
C LYS A 78 -18.07 -22.31 7.99
N LYS A 79 -18.89 -23.34 7.89
CA LYS A 79 -19.27 -24.19 9.04
C LYS A 79 -18.06 -24.89 9.65
N MET A 80 -17.07 -25.28 8.84
CA MET A 80 -15.82 -25.91 9.25
C MET A 80 -14.77 -24.90 9.72
N GLY A 81 -14.99 -23.59 9.60
CA GLY A 81 -13.96 -22.59 9.83
C GLY A 81 -12.81 -22.63 8.82
N MET A 82 -13.00 -23.29 7.69
CA MET A 82 -12.00 -23.51 6.66
C MET A 82 -11.86 -22.28 5.77
N MET A 83 -10.64 -21.76 5.64
CA MET A 83 -10.30 -20.67 4.72
C MET A 83 -9.08 -21.05 3.89
N PRO A 84 -9.07 -20.73 2.57
CA PRO A 84 -7.90 -20.97 1.75
C PRO A 84 -6.74 -20.10 2.23
N VAL A 85 -5.55 -20.67 2.26
CA VAL A 85 -4.33 -19.93 2.53
C VAL A 85 -4.09 -18.99 1.35
N SER A 86 -4.21 -17.71 1.60
CA SER A 86 -3.97 -16.66 0.60
C SER A 86 -3.27 -15.49 1.25
N CYS A 87 -2.41 -14.82 0.48
CA CYS A 87 -1.84 -13.56 0.93
C CYS A 87 -2.96 -12.55 1.17
N GLN A 88 -3.00 -11.98 2.36
CA GLN A 88 -3.99 -10.95 2.70
C GLN A 88 -3.65 -9.67 1.93
N ARG A 89 -4.59 -9.17 1.13
CA ARG A 89 -4.40 -7.95 0.33
C ARG A 89 -4.34 -6.66 1.14
N GLN A 90 -4.74 -6.71 2.41
CA GLN A 90 -4.76 -5.54 3.29
C GLN A 90 -3.93 -5.83 4.54
N THR A 91 -2.71 -5.34 4.56
CA THR A 91 -1.79 -5.42 5.70
C THR A 91 -1.88 -4.18 6.60
N SER A 92 -2.55 -3.11 6.16
CA SER A 92 -2.66 -1.86 6.90
C SER A 92 -4.12 -1.53 7.22
N ILE A 93 -4.40 -1.24 8.48
CA ILE A 93 -5.68 -0.68 8.93
C ILE A 93 -5.51 0.83 9.00
N LYS A 94 -6.36 1.58 8.27
CA LYS A 94 -6.35 3.04 8.36
C LYS A 94 -6.69 3.50 9.77
N HIS A 95 -5.88 4.39 10.31
CA HIS A 95 -6.21 5.04 11.57
C HIS A 95 -7.36 6.05 11.33
N PRO A 96 -8.44 6.05 12.12
CA PRO A 96 -9.61 6.90 11.89
C PRO A 96 -9.33 8.39 11.85
N SER A 97 -8.27 8.85 12.54
CA SER A 97 -7.89 10.27 12.63
C SER A 97 -6.95 10.75 11.52
N HIS A 98 -6.54 9.86 10.57
CA HIS A 98 -5.68 10.29 9.46
C HIS A 98 -6.47 11.17 8.49
N GLN A 99 -6.08 12.43 8.40
CA GLN A 99 -6.66 13.38 7.45
C GLN A 99 -6.18 13.04 6.03
N ILE A 100 -7.12 12.92 5.10
CA ILE A 100 -6.85 12.71 3.67
C ILE A 100 -6.98 14.05 2.97
N TYR A 101 -5.95 14.43 2.21
CA TYR A 101 -5.93 15.63 1.42
C TYR A 101 -6.40 15.36 -0.01
N PRO A 102 -7.00 16.35 -0.71
CA PRO A 102 -7.45 16.17 -2.09
C PRO A 102 -6.27 16.04 -3.04
N TYR A 103 -6.47 15.31 -4.16
CA TYR A 103 -5.51 15.27 -5.27
C TYR A 103 -5.57 16.57 -6.08
N LEU A 104 -4.47 17.31 -6.08
CA LEU A 104 -4.40 18.67 -6.66
C LEU A 104 -3.85 18.72 -8.09
N LEU A 105 -3.27 17.62 -8.61
CA LEU A 105 -2.52 17.66 -9.87
C LEU A 105 -3.36 17.40 -11.11
N ARG A 106 -4.63 17.06 -10.96
CA ARG A 106 -5.51 16.75 -12.09
C ARG A 106 -5.69 17.97 -13.01
N GLY A 107 -5.28 17.83 -14.28
CA GLY A 107 -5.37 18.92 -15.27
C GLY A 107 -4.39 20.06 -15.07
N MET A 108 -3.46 19.96 -14.12
CA MET A 108 -2.44 20.96 -13.87
C MET A 108 -1.30 20.85 -14.86
N ALA A 109 -0.92 21.95 -15.51
CA ALA A 109 0.30 22.02 -16.30
C ALA A 109 1.50 22.14 -15.37
N ILE A 110 2.33 21.08 -15.30
CA ILE A 110 3.52 21.02 -14.47
C ILE A 110 4.73 21.04 -15.40
N ASN A 111 5.35 22.20 -15.55
CA ASN A 111 6.41 22.45 -16.53
C ASN A 111 7.65 23.15 -15.97
N GLN A 112 7.65 23.50 -14.69
CA GLN A 112 8.76 24.15 -14.01
C GLN A 112 9.29 23.28 -12.86
N ALA A 113 10.59 23.32 -12.66
CA ALA A 113 11.22 22.70 -11.47
C ALA A 113 10.72 23.39 -10.20
N ASN A 114 10.64 22.64 -9.10
CA ASN A 114 10.09 23.08 -7.83
C ASN A 114 8.59 23.46 -7.84
N GLN A 115 7.85 23.14 -8.89
CA GLN A 115 6.41 23.32 -8.91
C GLN A 115 5.69 22.24 -8.10
N VAL A 116 6.07 20.98 -8.32
CA VAL A 116 5.53 19.82 -7.62
C VAL A 116 6.66 18.85 -7.28
N TRP A 117 6.72 18.42 -6.04
CA TRP A 117 7.58 17.32 -5.61
C TRP A 117 6.73 16.09 -5.30
N ALA A 118 7.24 14.91 -5.60
CA ALA A 118 6.62 13.64 -5.22
C ALA A 118 7.51 12.92 -4.21
N LEU A 119 6.89 12.39 -3.16
CA LEU A 119 7.53 11.55 -2.17
C LEU A 119 6.88 10.18 -2.14
N ASP A 120 7.71 9.17 -1.92
CA ASP A 120 7.26 7.80 -1.70
C ASP A 120 8.35 7.00 -0.98
N THR A 121 7.96 5.83 -0.45
CA THR A 121 8.86 4.89 0.21
C THR A 121 8.73 3.51 -0.39
N THR A 122 9.84 2.92 -0.78
CA THR A 122 9.87 1.56 -1.32
C THR A 122 10.70 0.61 -0.48
N TYR A 123 10.40 -0.70 -0.57
CA TYR A 123 11.18 -1.78 0.00
C TYR A 123 12.33 -2.15 -0.93
N ILE A 124 13.52 -2.27 -0.39
CA ILE A 124 14.72 -2.75 -1.08
C ILE A 124 15.09 -4.11 -0.47
N PRO A 125 14.98 -5.22 -1.21
CA PRO A 125 15.38 -6.53 -0.73
C PRO A 125 16.90 -6.59 -0.57
N MET A 126 17.34 -7.30 0.47
CA MET A 126 18.74 -7.55 0.77
C MET A 126 19.00 -9.06 0.86
N ALA A 127 20.23 -9.49 0.98
CA ALA A 127 20.58 -10.89 1.21
C ALA A 127 19.86 -11.48 2.46
N LYS A 128 19.66 -10.65 3.50
CA LYS A 128 18.86 -10.98 4.68
C LYS A 128 17.89 -9.84 4.99
N GLY A 129 16.58 -10.07 4.77
CA GLY A 129 15.55 -9.07 5.04
C GLY A 129 15.42 -7.99 3.97
N PHE A 130 15.13 -6.76 4.40
CA PHE A 130 14.95 -5.60 3.53
C PHE A 130 15.23 -4.30 4.28
N VAL A 131 15.45 -3.23 3.53
CA VAL A 131 15.50 -1.87 4.04
C VAL A 131 14.44 -1.02 3.32
N TYR A 132 14.13 0.14 3.88
CA TYR A 132 13.22 1.11 3.30
C TYR A 132 14.05 2.22 2.63
N LEU A 133 13.66 2.60 1.43
CA LEU A 133 14.20 3.77 0.74
C LEU A 133 13.08 4.78 0.57
N THR A 134 13.20 5.92 1.22
CA THR A 134 12.35 7.09 1.02
C THR A 134 13.06 8.09 0.14
N ALA A 135 12.38 8.64 -0.86
CA ALA A 135 12.97 9.67 -1.73
C ALA A 135 11.96 10.77 -2.06
N VAL A 136 12.51 11.94 -2.39
CA VAL A 136 11.82 13.10 -2.96
C VAL A 136 12.31 13.29 -4.37
N ILE A 137 11.39 13.41 -5.33
CA ILE A 137 11.70 13.75 -6.72
C ILE A 137 10.98 15.03 -7.15
N ASP A 138 11.62 15.80 -8.02
CA ASP A 138 10.95 16.86 -8.74
C ASP A 138 10.10 16.29 -9.89
N TRP A 139 8.85 16.70 -9.97
CA TRP A 139 7.90 16.15 -10.93
C TRP A 139 8.25 16.46 -12.39
N THR A 140 8.78 17.65 -12.65
CA THR A 140 9.10 18.11 -14.01
C THR A 140 10.35 17.44 -14.55
N SER A 141 11.40 17.42 -13.76
CA SER A 141 12.73 16.94 -14.18
C SER A 141 13.02 15.48 -13.85
N ARG A 142 12.23 14.85 -12.98
CA ARG A 142 12.49 13.51 -12.42
C ARG A 142 13.72 13.45 -11.52
N LYS A 143 14.36 14.58 -11.24
CA LYS A 143 15.53 14.66 -10.39
C LYS A 143 15.22 14.18 -8.98
N VAL A 144 16.02 13.27 -8.46
CA VAL A 144 16.00 12.88 -7.04
C VAL A 144 16.65 13.98 -6.25
N LEU A 145 15.88 14.69 -5.43
CA LEU A 145 16.34 15.84 -4.66
C LEU A 145 16.99 15.41 -3.35
N ALA A 146 16.41 14.42 -2.69
CA ALA A 146 16.95 13.80 -1.48
C ALA A 146 16.48 12.36 -1.37
N ALA A 147 17.24 11.50 -0.69
CA ALA A 147 16.87 10.12 -0.44
C ALA A 147 17.53 9.58 0.84
N LYS A 148 16.83 8.72 1.57
CA LYS A 148 17.30 8.10 2.80
C LYS A 148 16.98 6.60 2.84
N VAL A 149 17.99 5.79 3.15
CA VAL A 149 17.85 4.37 3.46
C VAL A 149 17.73 4.19 4.97
N ALA A 150 16.67 3.53 5.41
CA ALA A 150 16.36 3.26 6.81
C ALA A 150 15.97 1.79 7.04
N ILE A 151 16.08 1.33 8.28
CA ILE A 151 15.66 -0.02 8.69
C ILE A 151 14.22 -0.07 9.22
N THR A 152 13.61 1.08 9.46
CA THR A 152 12.23 1.23 9.94
C THR A 152 11.43 2.11 9.00
N LEU A 153 10.09 1.94 9.02
CA LEU A 153 9.15 2.75 8.27
C LEU A 153 8.49 3.78 9.21
N GLU A 154 9.26 4.79 9.60
CA GLU A 154 8.79 5.84 10.50
C GLU A 154 8.63 7.18 9.79
N ALA A 155 7.68 8.01 10.26
CA ALA A 155 7.41 9.33 9.67
C ALA A 155 8.60 10.28 9.75
N CYS A 156 9.48 10.14 10.76
CA CYS A 156 10.69 10.96 10.89
C CYS A 156 11.60 10.84 9.67
N HIS A 157 11.70 9.66 9.03
CA HIS A 157 12.53 9.50 7.84
C HIS A 157 11.98 10.27 6.64
N ALA A 158 10.67 10.36 6.50
CA ALA A 158 10.05 11.17 5.46
C ALA A 158 10.26 12.67 5.70
N VAL A 159 10.20 13.11 6.97
CA VAL A 159 10.49 14.49 7.37
C VAL A 159 11.97 14.82 7.09
N ASP A 160 12.91 13.96 7.48
CA ASP A 160 14.34 14.18 7.25
C ASP A 160 14.68 14.37 5.77
N VAL A 161 14.09 13.51 4.90
CA VAL A 161 14.32 13.59 3.45
C VAL A 161 13.73 14.88 2.88
N LEU A 162 12.57 15.28 3.36
CA LEU A 162 11.92 16.53 2.96
C LEU A 162 12.74 17.75 3.39
N GLU A 163 13.26 17.76 4.62
CA GLU A 163 14.12 18.82 5.14
C GLU A 163 15.40 18.96 4.33
N GLU A 164 16.06 17.85 4.04
CA GLU A 164 17.27 17.85 3.20
C GLU A 164 16.99 18.46 1.81
N ALA A 165 15.83 18.10 1.22
CA ALA A 165 15.41 18.65 -0.06
C ALA A 165 15.12 20.16 0.03
N TYR A 166 14.43 20.63 1.10
CA TYR A 166 14.15 22.05 1.32
C TYR A 166 15.42 22.88 1.48
N GLN A 167 16.40 22.37 2.24
CA GLN A 167 17.66 23.07 2.44
C GLN A 167 18.46 23.25 1.14
N LYS A 168 18.40 22.29 0.23
CA LYS A 168 19.17 22.30 -1.02
C LYS A 168 18.48 23.04 -2.17
N TYR A 169 17.15 22.94 -2.26
CA TYR A 169 16.42 23.33 -3.46
C TYR A 169 15.27 24.33 -3.21
N GLY A 170 15.07 24.73 -1.95
CA GLY A 170 13.92 25.57 -1.56
C GLY A 170 12.63 24.77 -1.41
N CYS A 171 11.50 25.43 -1.33
CA CYS A 171 10.20 24.83 -1.09
C CYS A 171 9.37 24.74 -2.39
N PRO A 172 8.75 23.59 -2.71
CA PRO A 172 7.87 23.48 -3.87
C PRO A 172 6.50 24.11 -3.58
N SER A 173 5.70 24.34 -4.63
CA SER A 173 4.32 24.76 -4.44
C SER A 173 3.41 23.66 -3.92
N ILE A 174 3.68 22.40 -4.29
CA ILE A 174 2.87 21.22 -3.91
C ILE A 174 3.81 20.06 -3.61
N VAL A 175 3.48 19.33 -2.53
CA VAL A 175 4.08 18.03 -2.18
C VAL A 175 3.01 16.97 -2.41
N ASN A 176 3.26 16.04 -3.35
CA ASN A 176 2.38 14.91 -3.68
C ASN A 176 2.89 13.64 -3.02
N VAL A 177 2.00 12.94 -2.33
CA VAL A 177 2.30 11.70 -1.57
C VAL A 177 1.15 10.70 -1.72
N ASP A 178 1.42 9.45 -1.37
CA ASP A 178 0.36 8.46 -1.19
C ASP A 178 -0.34 8.62 0.18
N GLN A 179 -1.30 7.73 0.49
CA GLN A 179 -2.00 7.71 1.78
C GLN A 179 -1.27 6.84 2.83
N GLY A 180 0.03 6.66 2.71
CA GLY A 180 0.86 5.92 3.66
C GLY A 180 0.86 6.55 5.06
N SER A 181 1.03 5.72 6.10
CA SER A 181 1.01 6.20 7.49
C SER A 181 2.11 7.22 7.78
N GLN A 182 3.26 7.12 7.14
CA GLN A 182 4.38 8.06 7.27
C GLN A 182 4.06 9.45 6.72
N PHE A 183 3.21 9.55 5.68
CA PHE A 183 2.84 10.81 5.04
C PHE A 183 1.53 11.42 5.58
N THR A 184 0.73 10.63 6.29
CA THR A 184 -0.46 11.09 7.00
C THR A 184 -0.19 11.44 8.46
N ALA A 185 1.01 11.21 8.96
CA ALA A 185 1.46 11.58 10.30
C ALA A 185 1.48 13.09 10.47
N GLU A 186 1.04 13.58 11.64
CA GLU A 186 0.97 15.01 11.97
C GLU A 186 2.32 15.72 11.78
N ALA A 187 3.42 15.08 12.16
CA ALA A 187 4.77 15.64 12.01
C ALA A 187 5.09 15.96 10.54
N PHE A 188 4.76 15.06 9.61
CA PHE A 188 4.99 15.29 8.18
C PHE A 188 4.07 16.38 7.62
N VAL A 189 2.77 16.29 7.91
CA VAL A 189 1.76 17.24 7.45
C VAL A 189 2.08 18.66 7.95
N SER A 190 2.38 18.80 9.24
CA SER A 190 2.76 20.08 9.85
C SER A 190 4.00 20.66 9.20
N ARG A 191 5.00 19.82 8.91
CA ARG A 191 6.24 20.30 8.29
C ARG A 191 6.04 20.83 6.87
N VAL A 192 5.23 20.13 6.05
CA VAL A 192 4.90 20.60 4.69
C VAL A 192 4.15 21.92 4.73
N THR A 193 3.14 22.03 5.60
CA THR A 193 2.32 23.25 5.70
C THR A 193 3.08 24.44 6.28
N GLN A 194 3.95 24.24 7.26
CA GLN A 194 4.84 25.27 7.82
C GLN A 194 5.81 25.81 6.77
N ALA A 195 6.26 24.99 5.83
CA ALA A 195 7.09 25.43 4.73
C ALA A 195 6.33 26.22 3.65
N GLY A 196 5.01 26.31 3.74
CA GLY A 196 4.15 27.00 2.77
C GLY A 196 3.75 26.16 1.56
N ALA A 197 4.08 24.88 1.50
CA ALA A 197 3.66 23.97 0.44
C ALA A 197 2.24 23.43 0.70
N ARG A 198 1.53 23.12 -0.38
CA ARG A 198 0.24 22.42 -0.30
C ARG A 198 0.45 20.92 -0.41
N ILE A 199 -0.34 20.15 0.35
CA ILE A 199 -0.31 18.69 0.27
C ILE A 199 -1.33 18.22 -0.77
N SER A 200 -0.89 17.30 -1.63
CA SER A 200 -1.73 16.54 -2.55
C SER A 200 -1.59 15.06 -2.21
N MET A 201 -2.69 14.33 -2.13
CA MET A 201 -2.66 12.89 -1.88
C MET A 201 -3.29 12.12 -3.02
N ASP A 202 -2.64 11.05 -3.43
CA ASP A 202 -3.12 10.15 -4.48
C ASP A 202 -4.46 9.52 -4.09
N GLY A 203 -5.33 9.36 -5.08
CA GLY A 203 -6.58 8.61 -4.90
C GLY A 203 -6.31 7.14 -4.60
N ARG A 204 -7.19 6.50 -3.83
CA ARG A 204 -7.05 5.08 -3.49
C ARG A 204 -7.04 4.21 -4.76
N GLY A 205 -5.93 3.52 -5.01
CA GLY A 205 -5.73 2.67 -6.19
C GLY A 205 -5.37 3.40 -7.48
N SER A 206 -5.11 4.69 -7.43
CA SER A 206 -4.70 5.54 -8.56
C SER A 206 -3.17 5.56 -8.71
N TRP A 207 -2.58 4.45 -9.13
CA TRP A 207 -1.13 4.36 -9.37
C TRP A 207 -0.59 5.42 -10.35
N ARG A 208 -1.44 5.96 -11.22
CA ARG A 208 -1.05 7.02 -12.16
C ARG A 208 -0.78 8.37 -11.48
N ASP A 209 -1.29 8.55 -10.28
CA ASP A 209 -1.20 9.81 -9.56
C ASP A 209 0.21 10.04 -8.96
N ASN A 210 1.09 8.98 -8.92
CA ASN A 210 2.48 9.08 -8.49
C ASN A 210 3.46 8.32 -9.43
N VAL A 211 3.11 8.25 -10.71
CA VAL A 211 3.78 7.42 -11.73
C VAL A 211 5.30 7.66 -11.85
N PHE A 212 5.77 8.87 -11.56
CA PHE A 212 7.18 9.19 -11.79
C PHE A 212 8.11 8.63 -10.72
N ILE A 213 7.69 8.67 -9.47
CA ILE A 213 8.49 8.04 -8.40
C ILE A 213 8.38 6.50 -8.48
N GLU A 214 7.22 5.96 -8.88
CA GLU A 214 7.09 4.52 -9.14
C GLU A 214 8.01 4.07 -10.29
N ARG A 215 8.17 4.90 -11.32
CA ARG A 215 9.13 4.63 -12.41
C ARG A 215 10.58 4.68 -11.90
N LEU A 216 10.92 5.60 -11.01
CA LEU A 216 12.23 5.63 -10.34
C LEU A 216 12.47 4.31 -9.60
N TRP A 217 11.47 3.82 -8.85
CA TRP A 217 11.60 2.54 -8.14
C TRP A 217 11.83 1.37 -9.08
N LYS A 218 11.13 1.35 -10.20
CA LYS A 218 11.35 0.33 -11.23
C LYS A 218 12.78 0.40 -11.77
N THR A 219 13.24 1.58 -12.16
CA THR A 219 14.60 1.80 -12.66
C THR A 219 15.64 1.35 -11.64
N LEU A 220 15.56 1.83 -10.40
CA LEU A 220 16.48 1.47 -9.33
C LEU A 220 16.51 -0.05 -9.08
N LYS A 221 15.33 -0.69 -9.00
CA LYS A 221 15.26 -2.13 -8.72
C LYS A 221 15.82 -2.99 -9.85
N TYR A 222 15.51 -2.67 -11.09
CA TYR A 222 15.92 -3.48 -12.25
C TYR A 222 17.34 -3.17 -12.71
N ASP A 223 17.76 -1.91 -12.66
CA ASP A 223 19.07 -1.50 -13.15
C ASP A 223 20.18 -1.63 -12.08
N HIS A 224 19.78 -1.79 -10.79
CA HIS A 224 20.75 -1.86 -9.69
C HIS A 224 20.44 -2.96 -8.67
N VAL A 225 19.32 -2.90 -7.94
CA VAL A 225 19.07 -3.75 -6.77
C VAL A 225 19.06 -5.24 -7.11
N TYR A 226 18.39 -5.64 -8.19
CA TYR A 226 18.31 -7.06 -8.58
C TYR A 226 19.58 -7.61 -9.23
N LEU A 227 20.53 -6.74 -9.56
CA LEU A 227 21.84 -7.12 -10.08
C LEU A 227 22.89 -7.26 -8.98
N HIS A 228 22.61 -6.74 -7.78
CA HIS A 228 23.55 -6.72 -6.67
C HIS A 228 22.87 -7.26 -5.39
N ALA A 229 23.52 -8.20 -4.73
CA ALA A 229 23.10 -8.68 -3.41
C ALA A 229 23.82 -7.86 -2.35
N ASP A 230 23.11 -6.89 -1.76
CA ASP A 230 23.69 -6.09 -0.69
C ASP A 230 23.74 -6.90 0.61
N GLU A 231 24.92 -6.99 1.23
CA GLU A 231 25.16 -7.81 2.41
C GLU A 231 24.85 -7.05 3.71
N SER A 232 24.99 -5.73 3.71
CA SER A 232 24.75 -4.87 4.87
C SER A 232 23.96 -3.61 4.53
N VAL A 233 23.32 -3.03 5.54
CA VAL A 233 22.59 -1.75 5.40
C VAL A 233 23.52 -0.60 4.97
N ALA A 234 24.77 -0.61 5.44
CA ALA A 234 25.76 0.41 5.05
C ALA A 234 26.15 0.28 3.58
N ASP A 235 26.33 -0.95 3.10
CA ASP A 235 26.64 -1.25 1.70
C ASP A 235 25.46 -0.85 0.79
N ALA A 236 24.23 -1.28 1.11
CA ALA A 236 23.02 -0.87 0.40
C ALA A 236 22.88 0.65 0.34
N ARG A 237 23.08 1.35 1.46
CA ARG A 237 23.02 2.83 1.50
C ARG A 237 24.01 3.46 0.55
N SER A 238 25.29 3.05 0.62
CA SER A 238 26.35 3.60 -0.22
C SER A 238 26.08 3.40 -1.71
N LYS A 239 25.74 2.18 -2.10
CA LYS A 239 25.48 1.81 -3.50
C LYS A 239 24.24 2.50 -4.06
N ILE A 240 23.13 2.54 -3.29
CA ILE A 240 21.90 3.21 -3.70
C ILE A 240 22.15 4.72 -3.90
N LEU A 241 22.83 5.39 -2.97
CA LEU A 241 23.11 6.81 -3.11
C LEU A 241 24.04 7.10 -4.30
N THR A 242 25.01 6.22 -4.57
CA THR A 242 25.86 6.30 -5.76
C THR A 242 25.05 6.13 -7.04
N PHE A 243 24.13 5.17 -7.07
CA PHE A 243 23.21 4.97 -8.20
C PHE A 243 22.31 6.20 -8.43
N LEU A 244 21.72 6.76 -7.38
CA LEU A 244 20.86 7.95 -7.49
C LEU A 244 21.63 9.19 -7.96
N LYS A 245 22.90 9.32 -7.58
CA LYS A 245 23.76 10.37 -8.12
C LYS A 245 23.96 10.19 -9.62
N TRP A 246 24.38 8.99 -10.07
CA TRP A 246 24.49 8.66 -11.49
C TRP A 246 23.17 8.85 -12.26
N TYR A 247 22.04 8.43 -11.67
CA TYR A 247 20.70 8.63 -12.25
C TYR A 247 20.41 10.10 -12.53
N ASN A 248 20.80 11.01 -11.63
CA ASN A 248 20.60 12.43 -11.79
C ASN A 248 21.54 13.07 -12.82
N SER A 249 22.84 12.74 -12.75
CA SER A 249 23.88 13.47 -13.49
C SER A 249 24.20 12.91 -14.86
N ASP A 250 24.08 11.58 -15.04
CA ASP A 250 24.65 10.91 -16.21
C ASP A 250 23.62 10.11 -17.03
N ARG A 251 22.48 9.73 -16.43
CA ARG A 251 21.49 8.90 -17.10
C ARG A 251 20.55 9.76 -17.97
N PRO A 252 20.59 9.63 -19.33
CA PRO A 252 19.64 10.31 -20.18
C PRO A 252 18.25 9.69 -20.07
N ASP A 253 17.20 10.50 -20.05
CA ASP A 253 15.81 10.04 -20.06
C ASP A 253 15.11 10.42 -21.37
N SER A 254 14.54 9.44 -22.04
CA SER A 254 13.81 9.66 -23.33
C SER A 254 12.59 10.55 -23.17
N SER A 255 11.96 10.58 -21.98
CA SER A 255 10.82 11.45 -21.68
C SER A 255 11.22 12.90 -21.37
N LEU A 256 12.52 13.16 -21.21
CA LEU A 256 13.11 14.48 -20.96
C LEU A 256 13.90 14.99 -22.16
N ASP A 257 13.51 14.65 -23.37
CA ASP A 257 14.23 14.99 -24.60
C ASP A 257 15.69 14.52 -24.60
N ARG A 258 15.96 13.36 -23.98
CA ARG A 258 17.29 12.76 -23.76
C ARG A 258 18.22 13.56 -22.86
N MET A 259 17.71 14.56 -22.16
CA MET A 259 18.44 15.23 -21.08
C MET A 259 18.53 14.34 -19.85
N THR A 260 19.53 14.60 -19.01
CA THR A 260 19.58 14.04 -17.67
C THR A 260 18.57 14.77 -16.75
N PRO A 261 18.17 14.16 -15.63
CA PRO A 261 17.34 14.87 -14.63
C PRO A 261 17.95 16.18 -14.15
N ASP A 262 19.26 16.25 -13.98
CA ASP A 262 19.98 17.47 -13.59
C ASP A 262 19.88 18.57 -14.64
N GLU A 263 20.18 18.25 -15.90
CA GLU A 263 20.06 19.20 -17.00
C GLU A 263 18.64 19.76 -17.13
N LYS A 264 17.62 18.88 -17.03
CA LYS A 264 16.21 19.29 -17.10
C LYS A 264 15.82 20.16 -15.91
N PHE A 265 16.27 19.82 -14.70
CA PHE A 265 15.98 20.59 -13.50
C PHE A 265 16.50 22.02 -13.61
N PHE A 266 17.79 22.19 -13.90
CA PHE A 266 18.39 23.52 -13.99
C PHE A 266 17.85 24.34 -15.18
N LYS A 267 17.50 23.70 -16.28
CA LYS A 267 16.86 24.36 -17.44
C LYS A 267 15.47 24.87 -17.14
N THR A 268 14.72 24.23 -16.25
CA THR A 268 13.32 24.55 -15.93
C THR A 268 13.14 25.28 -14.60
N LEU A 269 14.22 25.57 -13.89
CA LEU A 269 14.16 26.43 -12.70
C LEU A 269 13.63 27.82 -13.10
N PRO A 270 12.65 28.36 -12.35
CA PRO A 270 12.23 29.73 -12.53
C PRO A 270 13.43 30.67 -12.38
N ALA A 271 13.57 31.62 -13.30
CA ALA A 271 14.57 32.69 -13.11
C ALA A 271 14.30 33.39 -11.78
N LEU A 272 15.33 33.51 -10.94
CA LEU A 272 15.22 34.30 -9.71
C LEU A 272 14.73 35.69 -10.12
N LYS A 273 13.52 36.06 -9.69
CA LYS A 273 13.09 37.45 -9.80
C LYS A 273 14.08 38.27 -8.98
N ALA A 274 14.91 39.04 -9.66
CA ALA A 274 15.70 40.06 -8.99
C ALA A 274 14.73 40.91 -8.15
N ALA A 275 14.97 40.93 -6.83
CA ALA A 275 14.21 41.73 -5.88
C ALA A 275 14.57 43.20 -6.05
#